data_53dc8f36d8bb839c11f90dfba1a899cf
#
_entry.id   53dc8f36d8bb839c11f90dfba1a899cf
#
_cell.length_a   1.000
_cell.length_b   1.000
_cell.length_c   1.000
_cell.angle_alpha   90.00
_cell.angle_beta   90.00
_cell.angle_gamma   90.00
#
_symmetry.space_group_name_H-M   'P 1'
#
loop_
_entity.id
_entity.type
_entity.pdbx_description
1 polymer ?
#
loop_
_entity_poly.entity_id
_entity_poly.type
_entity_poly.pdbx_seq_one_letter_code
_entity_poly.pdbx_strand_id
1 'polypeptide(L)'
;MAWTQMHAVYWRKDIDPQGFVKWGKWQGEVGTWNKFDAWFNSNTNKMVIKVNGKTVIAVDDFKKSNVTKGLTVGQIGFAANISGRYDHMVFGFDDIYISESQARVELSNSSEWKEGIVSEIVSPRSWNDNEISFEYKTDYLSDSQPIYLYVINENGQVNQKGFPLLSKAPEKIAVFKVE
;
A
#
# COMPACT_ATOMS: atom_id res chain seq x y z
N MET A 1 -20.16 7.33 13.71
CA MET A 1 -19.08 8.37 13.68
C MET A 1 -17.99 7.83 12.80
N ALA A 2 -17.66 8.52 11.70
CA ALA A 2 -16.61 8.06 10.79
C ALA A 2 -15.23 8.39 11.38
N TRP A 3 -14.25 7.52 11.20
CA TRP A 3 -12.85 7.83 11.45
C TRP A 3 -12.41 8.95 10.50
N THR A 4 -12.01 10.06 11.06
CA THR A 4 -11.60 11.23 10.28
C THR A 4 -10.12 11.49 10.31
N GLN A 5 -9.40 10.79 11.20
CA GLN A 5 -7.98 11.00 11.44
C GLN A 5 -7.25 9.68 11.62
N MET A 6 -6.01 9.65 11.19
CA MET A 6 -5.03 8.66 11.58
C MET A 6 -3.75 9.37 12.03
N HIS A 7 -2.93 8.69 12.78
CA HIS A 7 -1.63 9.23 13.16
C HIS A 7 -0.57 8.14 13.09
N ALA A 8 0.65 8.56 12.82
CA ALA A 8 1.84 7.75 12.98
C ALA A 8 2.67 8.28 14.13
N VAL A 9 3.13 7.38 14.98
CA VAL A 9 4.13 7.68 16.01
C VAL A 9 5.47 7.14 15.52
N TYR A 10 6.47 7.99 15.41
CA TYR A 10 7.77 7.62 14.85
C TYR A 10 8.93 8.36 15.55
N TRP A 11 10.13 7.80 15.42
CA TRP A 11 11.35 8.46 15.89
C TRP A 11 11.90 9.38 14.82
N ARG A 12 12.37 10.56 15.22
CA ARG A 12 13.02 11.54 14.35
C ARG A 12 14.54 11.36 14.35
N LYS A 13 15.16 11.72 13.20
CA LYS A 13 16.58 11.58 12.96
C LYS A 13 17.44 12.34 13.98
N ASP A 14 17.08 13.55 14.31
CA ASP A 14 17.95 14.50 15.05
C ASP A 14 17.48 14.77 16.48
N ILE A 15 16.44 14.08 16.95
CA ILE A 15 15.87 14.30 18.29
C ILE A 15 15.75 12.96 19.00
N ASP A 16 16.40 12.84 20.16
CA ASP A 16 16.32 11.70 21.06
C ASP A 16 15.46 12.06 22.28
N PRO A 17 14.75 11.15 22.93
CA PRO A 17 14.14 9.87 22.59
C PRO A 17 12.61 9.90 22.61
N GLN A 18 11.97 11.00 22.23
CA GLN A 18 10.51 11.08 22.25
C GLN A 18 9.93 10.81 20.86
N GLY A 19 8.95 9.90 20.79
CA GLY A 19 8.20 9.66 19.57
C GLY A 19 7.46 10.92 19.13
N PHE A 20 7.56 11.23 17.84
CA PHE A 20 6.76 12.28 17.24
C PHE A 20 5.45 11.72 16.71
N VAL A 21 4.40 12.54 16.77
CA VAL A 21 3.09 12.19 16.23
C VAL A 21 2.84 13.05 15.00
N LYS A 22 2.66 12.40 13.86
CA LYS A 22 2.18 13.04 12.64
C LYS A 22 0.73 12.65 12.41
N TRP A 23 -0.12 13.63 12.27
CA TRP A 23 -1.54 13.46 11.99
C TRP A 23 -1.81 13.55 10.49
N GLY A 24 -2.74 12.74 10.02
CA GLY A 24 -3.27 12.78 8.66
C GLY A 24 -4.77 12.55 8.66
N LYS A 25 -5.43 13.06 7.63
CA LYS A 25 -6.86 12.82 7.42
C LYS A 25 -7.06 11.42 6.84
N TRP A 26 -7.91 10.63 7.47
CA TRP A 26 -8.32 9.33 6.91
C TRP A 26 -8.93 9.49 5.51
N GLN A 27 -8.48 8.70 4.56
CA GLN A 27 -8.91 8.74 3.16
C GLN A 27 -9.68 7.48 2.74
N GLY A 28 -9.91 6.59 3.69
CA GLY A 28 -10.68 5.37 3.48
C GLY A 28 -12.17 5.55 3.77
N GLU A 29 -12.94 4.54 3.42
CA GLU A 29 -14.38 4.46 3.62
C GLU A 29 -14.70 3.37 4.62
N VAL A 30 -15.78 3.57 5.41
CA VAL A 30 -16.28 2.58 6.37
C VAL A 30 -17.17 1.59 5.66
N GLY A 31 -17.07 0.30 6.03
CA GLY A 31 -17.92 -0.75 5.46
C GLY A 31 -17.48 -1.26 4.09
N THR A 32 -16.27 -0.89 3.67
CA THR A 32 -15.64 -1.39 2.44
C THR A 32 -14.17 -1.70 2.69
N TRP A 33 -13.55 -2.44 1.79
CA TRP A 33 -12.11 -2.67 1.80
C TRP A 33 -11.35 -1.40 1.45
N ASN A 34 -10.25 -1.16 2.16
CA ASN A 34 -9.38 -0.02 1.93
C ASN A 34 -7.94 -0.51 1.79
N LYS A 35 -7.26 -0.07 0.73
CA LYS A 35 -5.84 -0.33 0.56
C LYS A 35 -5.03 0.57 1.47
N PHE A 36 -4.17 -0.02 2.27
CA PHE A 36 -3.24 0.67 3.15
C PHE A 36 -1.81 0.36 2.73
N ASP A 37 -1.05 1.37 2.35
CA ASP A 37 0.35 1.25 2.00
C ASP A 37 1.22 2.00 3.02
N ALA A 38 2.27 1.38 3.52
CA ALA A 38 3.25 2.01 4.39
C ALA A 38 4.66 1.69 3.90
N TRP A 39 5.42 2.72 3.54
CA TRP A 39 6.80 2.61 3.13
C TRP A 39 7.73 3.32 4.10
N PHE A 40 8.75 2.61 4.56
CA PHE A 40 9.75 3.10 5.51
C PHE A 40 11.14 2.91 4.91
N ASN A 41 11.89 3.98 4.75
CA ASN A 41 13.25 3.95 4.25
C ASN A 41 14.20 4.64 5.22
N SER A 42 14.92 3.85 5.99
CA SER A 42 15.87 4.36 7.00
C SER A 42 17.13 4.97 6.39
N ASN A 43 17.48 4.63 5.15
CA ASN A 43 18.66 5.18 4.48
C ASN A 43 18.41 6.61 4.01
N THR A 44 17.19 6.92 3.62
CA THR A 44 16.78 8.25 3.18
C THR A 44 15.96 8.99 4.23
N ASN A 45 15.74 8.39 5.40
CA ASN A 45 14.93 8.92 6.51
C ASN A 45 13.47 9.23 6.12
N LYS A 46 12.94 8.52 5.14
CA LYS A 46 11.59 8.75 4.63
C LYS A 46 10.60 7.71 5.15
N MET A 47 9.42 8.20 5.48
CA MET A 47 8.25 7.37 5.73
C MET A 47 7.07 7.95 4.95
N VAL A 48 6.36 7.10 4.23
CA VAL A 48 5.15 7.47 3.48
C VAL A 48 4.06 6.49 3.81
N ILE A 49 2.90 6.99 4.19
CA ILE A 49 1.68 6.20 4.40
C ILE A 49 0.60 6.70 3.45
N LYS A 50 -0.01 5.76 2.74
CA LYS A 50 -1.11 6.03 1.81
C LYS A 50 -2.34 5.22 2.21
N VAL A 51 -3.49 5.76 1.92
CA VAL A 51 -4.78 5.07 2.00
C VAL A 51 -5.51 5.27 0.68
N ASN A 52 -5.90 4.18 0.02
CA ASN A 52 -6.52 4.19 -1.30
C ASN A 52 -5.71 5.02 -2.31
N GLY A 53 -4.38 4.82 -2.34
CA GLY A 53 -3.45 5.51 -3.22
C GLY A 53 -3.18 6.98 -2.89
N LYS A 54 -3.90 7.58 -1.92
CA LYS A 54 -3.70 8.98 -1.50
C LYS A 54 -2.72 9.07 -0.34
N THR A 55 -1.75 9.94 -0.45
CA THR A 55 -0.79 10.21 0.63
C THR A 55 -1.47 10.85 1.83
N VAL A 56 -1.42 10.16 2.96
CA VAL A 56 -1.99 10.61 4.25
C VAL A 56 -0.90 11.18 5.15
N ILE A 57 0.25 10.52 5.21
CA ILE A 57 1.40 10.93 6.01
C ILE A 57 2.65 10.80 5.15
N ALA A 58 3.47 11.84 5.14
CA ALA A 58 4.81 11.81 4.57
C ALA A 58 5.75 12.58 5.49
N VAL A 59 6.91 12.01 5.78
CA VAL A 59 7.98 12.62 6.58
C VAL A 59 9.34 12.27 5.98
N ASP A 60 10.33 13.11 6.18
CA ASP A 60 11.70 12.98 5.69
C ASP A 60 12.74 12.96 6.83
N ASP A 61 12.27 12.85 8.04
CA ASP A 61 13.07 12.80 9.26
C ASP A 61 12.87 11.51 10.08
N PHE A 62 12.32 10.47 9.45
CA PHE A 62 12.14 9.17 10.08
C PHE A 62 13.48 8.54 10.46
N LYS A 63 13.56 8.01 11.69
CA LYS A 63 14.71 7.24 12.17
C LYS A 63 14.28 5.81 12.52
N LYS A 64 14.96 4.84 11.99
CA LYS A 64 14.80 3.44 12.41
C LYS A 64 15.35 3.27 13.84
N SER A 65 14.61 2.57 14.69
CA SER A 65 15.08 2.18 16.02
C SER A 65 16.25 1.19 15.92
N ASN A 66 17.25 1.35 16.80
CA ASN A 66 18.37 0.41 16.92
C ASN A 66 17.97 -0.94 17.55
N VAL A 67 16.79 -1.00 18.15
CA VAL A 67 16.22 -2.20 18.78
C VAL A 67 15.07 -2.82 17.98
N THR A 68 15.09 -2.67 16.67
CA THR A 68 14.05 -3.20 15.79
C THR A 68 13.97 -4.72 15.91
N LYS A 69 12.79 -5.22 16.25
CA LYS A 69 12.49 -6.65 16.37
C LYS A 69 11.67 -7.21 15.21
N GLY A 70 11.60 -6.47 14.11
CA GLY A 70 10.80 -6.79 12.94
C GLY A 70 9.51 -5.99 12.84
N LEU A 71 8.70 -6.33 11.84
CA LEU A 71 7.39 -5.73 11.60
C LEU A 71 6.31 -6.52 12.35
N THR A 72 5.42 -5.81 13.00
CA THR A 72 4.18 -6.39 13.54
C THR A 72 2.99 -5.69 12.91
N VAL A 73 2.11 -6.47 12.31
CA VAL A 73 0.79 -6.01 11.85
C VAL A 73 -0.25 -6.52 12.83
N GLY A 74 -1.04 -5.62 13.40
CA GLY A 74 -2.04 -6.02 14.37
C GLY A 74 -2.88 -4.84 14.86
N GLN A 75 -3.93 -5.17 15.58
CA GLN A 75 -4.76 -4.20 16.29
C GLN A 75 -4.53 -4.34 17.79
N ILE A 76 -4.21 -3.23 18.42
CA ILE A 76 -4.11 -3.14 19.88
C ILE A 76 -5.32 -2.34 20.34
N GLY A 77 -6.46 -2.92 20.58
CA GLY A 77 -7.66 -2.35 21.18
C GLY A 77 -7.79 -0.83 21.25
N PHE A 78 -8.89 -0.35 21.76
CA PHE A 78 -9.11 1.09 21.99
C PHE A 78 -8.76 1.47 23.44
N ALA A 79 -8.45 2.75 23.64
CA ALA A 79 -8.33 3.28 24.98
C ALA A 79 -9.64 3.08 25.76
N ALA A 80 -9.55 2.70 27.03
CA ALA A 80 -10.72 2.33 27.87
C ALA A 80 -11.80 3.42 27.93
N ASN A 81 -11.40 4.69 27.85
CA ASN A 81 -12.32 5.84 27.88
C ASN A 81 -13.15 6.03 26.59
N ILE A 82 -12.80 5.33 25.51
CA ILE A 82 -13.51 5.40 24.22
C ILE A 82 -14.06 4.03 23.78
N SER A 83 -13.72 2.95 24.48
CA SER A 83 -14.09 1.57 24.12
C SER A 83 -15.58 1.37 23.94
N GLY A 84 -16.41 1.88 24.85
CA GLY A 84 -17.87 1.76 24.76
C GLY A 84 -18.53 2.43 23.55
N ARG A 85 -17.78 3.20 22.75
CA ARG A 85 -18.27 3.78 21.48
C ARG A 85 -17.95 2.90 20.28
N TYR A 86 -17.06 1.93 20.45
CA TYR A 86 -16.47 1.15 19.38
C TYR A 86 -16.53 -0.35 19.63
N ASP A 87 -17.30 -0.78 20.62
CA ASP A 87 -17.50 -2.19 20.98
C ASP A 87 -18.12 -3.03 19.85
N HIS A 88 -18.76 -2.38 18.88
CA HIS A 88 -19.31 -3.01 17.69
C HIS A 88 -18.42 -2.89 16.44
N MET A 89 -17.23 -2.28 16.56
CA MET A 89 -16.32 -2.18 15.42
C MET A 89 -15.63 -3.51 15.14
N VAL A 90 -15.67 -3.92 13.88
CA VAL A 90 -14.94 -5.07 13.37
C VAL A 90 -13.92 -4.58 12.33
N PHE A 91 -12.69 -5.03 12.49
CA PHE A 91 -11.62 -4.80 11.51
C PHE A 91 -11.25 -6.13 10.87
N GLY A 92 -11.22 -6.15 9.55
CA GLY A 92 -10.65 -7.23 8.77
C GLY A 92 -9.30 -6.82 8.20
N PHE A 93 -8.38 -7.76 8.09
CA PHE A 93 -7.12 -7.64 7.35
C PHE A 93 -7.09 -8.77 6.34
N ASP A 94 -6.75 -8.44 5.11
CA ASP A 94 -6.56 -9.38 4.04
C ASP A 94 -5.45 -8.90 3.11
N ASP A 95 -4.95 -9.76 2.23
CA ASP A 95 -3.95 -9.45 1.20
C ASP A 95 -2.71 -8.71 1.74
N ILE A 96 -2.14 -9.23 2.84
CA ILE A 96 -0.96 -8.61 3.47
C ILE A 96 0.27 -8.87 2.61
N TYR A 97 0.78 -7.81 1.97
CA TYR A 97 2.02 -7.82 1.19
C TYR A 97 3.14 -7.13 1.95
N ILE A 98 4.28 -7.81 2.11
CA ILE A 98 5.48 -7.28 2.78
C ILE A 98 6.66 -7.45 1.83
N SER A 99 7.41 -6.36 1.61
CA SER A 99 8.59 -6.35 0.76
C SER A 99 9.66 -5.42 1.32
N GLU A 100 10.92 -5.75 1.09
CA GLU A 100 12.07 -4.89 1.39
C GLU A 100 12.34 -3.83 0.29
N SER A 101 11.62 -3.92 -0.82
CA SER A 101 11.71 -3.03 -1.98
C SER A 101 10.34 -2.44 -2.31
N GLN A 102 10.33 -1.29 -2.97
CA GLN A 102 9.10 -0.75 -3.56
C GLN A 102 8.71 -1.45 -4.86
N ALA A 103 9.60 -2.26 -5.43
CA ALA A 103 9.36 -2.96 -6.67
C ALA A 103 8.18 -3.91 -6.55
N ARG A 104 7.17 -3.71 -7.39
CA ARG A 104 5.95 -4.52 -7.42
C ARG A 104 5.16 -4.30 -8.69
N VAL A 105 4.22 -5.18 -8.91
CA VAL A 105 3.26 -5.09 -10.00
C VAL A 105 1.89 -4.78 -9.41
N GLU A 106 1.19 -3.83 -10.01
CA GLU A 106 -0.18 -3.49 -9.64
C GLU A 106 -1.10 -3.53 -10.87
N LEU A 107 -2.34 -3.93 -10.64
CA LEU A 107 -3.42 -3.89 -11.63
C LEU A 107 -4.41 -2.80 -11.26
N SER A 108 -5.00 -2.16 -12.27
CA SER A 108 -6.03 -1.13 -12.08
C SER A 108 -6.99 -1.07 -13.27
N ASN A 109 -8.20 -0.59 -13.05
CA ASN A 109 -9.12 -0.24 -14.15
C ASN A 109 -8.81 1.14 -14.77
N SER A 110 -7.86 1.90 -14.26
CA SER A 110 -7.45 3.19 -14.82
C SER A 110 -6.33 3.03 -15.84
N SER A 111 -6.46 3.68 -17.00
CA SER A 111 -5.43 3.70 -18.04
C SER A 111 -4.24 4.61 -17.73
N GLU A 112 -4.38 5.48 -16.72
CA GLU A 112 -3.34 6.42 -16.31
C GLU A 112 -3.10 6.34 -14.80
N TRP A 113 -1.83 6.34 -14.40
CA TRP A 113 -1.44 6.39 -12.99
C TRP A 113 -1.65 7.79 -12.44
N LYS A 114 -2.38 7.89 -11.36
CA LYS A 114 -2.62 9.16 -10.65
C LYS A 114 -2.81 8.92 -9.16
N GLU A 115 -2.71 9.97 -8.38
CA GLU A 115 -3.01 9.90 -6.96
C GLU A 115 -4.46 9.48 -6.71
N GLY A 116 -4.64 8.53 -5.81
CA GLY A 116 -5.97 7.97 -5.49
C GLY A 116 -6.48 6.91 -6.44
N ILE A 117 -5.61 6.38 -7.30
CA ILE A 117 -5.95 5.23 -8.14
C ILE A 117 -6.26 4.01 -7.25
N VAL A 118 -7.33 3.32 -7.59
CA VAL A 118 -7.63 2.00 -7.03
C VAL A 118 -6.82 0.96 -7.78
N SER A 119 -6.04 0.19 -7.06
CA SER A 119 -5.16 -0.83 -7.64
C SER A 119 -5.00 -2.02 -6.69
N GLU A 120 -4.73 -3.17 -7.26
CA GLU A 120 -4.38 -4.41 -6.56
C GLU A 120 -2.92 -4.75 -6.80
N ILE A 121 -2.23 -5.22 -5.77
CA ILE A 121 -0.88 -5.77 -5.91
C ILE A 121 -1.02 -7.22 -6.37
N VAL A 122 -0.31 -7.59 -7.42
CA VAL A 122 -0.16 -8.98 -7.83
C VAL A 122 1.24 -9.48 -7.52
N SER A 123 1.30 -10.64 -6.89
CA SER A 123 2.58 -11.26 -6.54
C SER A 123 3.21 -11.90 -7.78
N PRO A 124 4.40 -11.47 -8.20
CA PRO A 124 5.07 -12.11 -9.33
C PRO A 124 5.52 -13.54 -8.95
N ARG A 125 5.41 -14.46 -9.89
CA ARG A 125 6.02 -15.78 -9.80
C ARG A 125 7.50 -15.75 -10.12
N SER A 126 7.88 -14.89 -11.06
CA SER A 126 9.27 -14.58 -11.39
C SER A 126 9.40 -13.15 -11.88
N TRP A 127 10.55 -12.56 -11.62
CA TRP A 127 10.90 -11.21 -12.06
C TRP A 127 12.40 -11.15 -12.39
N ASN A 128 12.71 -10.76 -13.60
CA ASN A 128 14.07 -10.47 -14.07
C ASN A 128 14.06 -9.22 -14.94
N ASP A 129 15.21 -8.83 -15.47
CA ASP A 129 15.37 -7.59 -16.23
C ASP A 129 14.53 -7.51 -17.52
N ASN A 130 14.07 -8.66 -18.04
CA ASN A 130 13.37 -8.73 -19.31
C ASN A 130 11.93 -9.23 -19.19
N GLU A 131 11.56 -9.83 -18.06
CA GLU A 131 10.29 -10.54 -17.94
C GLU A 131 9.77 -10.55 -16.51
N ILE A 132 8.47 -10.29 -16.38
CA ILE A 132 7.72 -10.49 -15.15
C ILE A 132 6.60 -11.49 -15.45
N SER A 133 6.54 -12.60 -14.70
CA SER A 133 5.42 -13.52 -14.75
C SER A 133 4.61 -13.47 -13.47
N PHE A 134 3.30 -13.45 -13.58
CA PHE A 134 2.39 -13.45 -12.45
C PHE A 134 1.10 -14.21 -12.77
N GLU A 135 0.39 -14.63 -11.73
CA GLU A 135 -0.95 -15.17 -11.89
C GLU A 135 -1.96 -14.03 -11.92
N TYR A 136 -2.76 -14.00 -12.98
CA TYR A 136 -3.81 -13.03 -13.09
C TYR A 136 -5.01 -13.47 -12.24
N LYS A 137 -5.23 -12.78 -11.14
CA LYS A 137 -6.44 -12.84 -10.31
C LYS A 137 -6.78 -11.43 -9.89
N THR A 138 -8.04 -11.09 -9.95
CA THR A 138 -8.54 -9.82 -9.45
C THR A 138 -9.75 -10.08 -8.58
N ASP A 139 -9.69 -9.64 -7.34
CA ASP A 139 -10.80 -9.80 -6.39
C ASP A 139 -11.58 -8.50 -6.20
N TYR A 140 -10.94 -7.36 -6.48
CA TYR A 140 -11.53 -6.02 -6.25
C TYR A 140 -11.73 -5.20 -7.51
N LEU A 141 -11.04 -5.54 -8.59
CA LEU A 141 -11.18 -4.86 -9.87
C LEU A 141 -12.37 -5.42 -10.63
N SER A 142 -13.11 -4.54 -11.30
CA SER A 142 -14.25 -4.95 -12.10
C SER A 142 -13.83 -5.63 -13.38
N ASP A 143 -14.20 -6.88 -13.59
CA ASP A 143 -13.97 -7.64 -14.82
C ASP A 143 -14.74 -7.07 -16.04
N SER A 144 -15.70 -6.20 -15.79
CA SER A 144 -16.47 -5.53 -16.87
C SER A 144 -15.72 -4.36 -17.50
N GLN A 145 -14.58 -3.95 -16.95
CA GLN A 145 -13.76 -2.84 -17.42
C GLN A 145 -12.37 -3.32 -17.86
N PRO A 146 -11.72 -2.60 -18.78
CA PRO A 146 -10.33 -2.87 -19.11
C PRO A 146 -9.43 -2.83 -17.87
N ILE A 147 -8.48 -3.73 -17.80
CA ILE A 147 -7.49 -3.80 -16.73
C ILE A 147 -6.14 -3.43 -17.30
N TYR A 148 -5.40 -2.64 -16.55
CA TYR A 148 -4.10 -2.11 -16.92
C TYR A 148 -3.06 -2.54 -15.91
N LEU A 149 -1.88 -2.92 -16.42
CA LEU A 149 -0.72 -3.29 -15.65
C LEU A 149 0.15 -2.07 -15.37
N TYR A 150 0.61 -1.97 -14.14
CA TYR A 150 1.59 -1.00 -13.69
C TYR A 150 2.77 -1.72 -13.05
N VAL A 151 3.97 -1.31 -13.43
CA VAL A 151 5.22 -1.78 -12.83
C VAL A 151 5.80 -0.64 -12.01
N ILE A 152 5.99 -0.87 -10.75
CA ILE A 152 6.65 0.03 -9.83
C ILE A 152 8.07 -0.50 -9.62
N ASN A 153 9.08 0.32 -9.86
CA ASN A 153 10.47 -0.07 -9.65
C ASN A 153 10.89 0.09 -8.16
N GLU A 154 12.10 -0.30 -7.85
CA GLU A 154 12.67 -0.24 -6.49
C GLU A 154 12.70 1.18 -5.89
N ASN A 155 12.72 2.23 -6.73
CA ASN A 155 12.69 3.62 -6.32
C ASN A 155 11.26 4.18 -6.20
N GLY A 156 10.23 3.36 -6.42
CA GLY A 156 8.83 3.76 -6.38
C GLY A 156 8.36 4.52 -7.62
N GLN A 157 9.15 4.53 -8.71
CA GLN A 157 8.74 5.08 -9.98
C GLN A 157 7.82 4.09 -10.70
N VAL A 158 6.81 4.62 -11.38
CA VAL A 158 5.78 3.83 -12.06
C VAL A 158 5.57 4.33 -13.48
N ASN A 159 5.22 3.42 -14.39
CA ASN A 159 4.78 3.81 -15.72
C ASN A 159 3.50 4.64 -15.64
N GLN A 160 3.49 5.82 -16.27
CA GLN A 160 2.37 6.75 -16.22
C GLN A 160 1.14 6.25 -17.00
N LYS A 161 1.37 5.52 -18.08
CA LYS A 161 0.31 4.85 -18.85
C LYS A 161 0.33 3.37 -18.51
N GLY A 162 -0.82 2.84 -18.13
CA GLY A 162 -1.01 1.42 -17.86
C GLY A 162 -0.87 0.60 -19.13
N PHE A 163 -0.24 -0.55 -19.04
CA PHE A 163 -0.22 -1.51 -20.13
C PHE A 163 -1.56 -2.28 -20.15
N PRO A 164 -2.36 -2.22 -21.22
CA PRO A 164 -3.66 -2.86 -21.24
C PRO A 164 -3.54 -4.39 -21.24
N LEU A 165 -4.19 -5.03 -20.28
CA LEU A 165 -4.39 -6.47 -20.30
C LEU A 165 -5.65 -6.75 -21.12
N LEU A 166 -5.57 -7.71 -22.02
CA LEU A 166 -6.73 -8.09 -22.83
C LEU A 166 -7.83 -8.62 -21.91
N SER A 167 -9.05 -8.13 -22.08
CA SER A 167 -10.23 -8.41 -21.24
C SER A 167 -10.70 -9.87 -21.24
N LYS A 168 -10.00 -10.76 -21.90
CA LYS A 168 -10.15 -12.20 -21.89
C LYS A 168 -8.76 -12.83 -21.84
N ALA A 169 -8.07 -12.59 -20.73
CA ALA A 169 -6.93 -13.44 -20.44
C ALA A 169 -7.45 -14.86 -20.26
N PRO A 170 -6.93 -15.87 -20.99
CA PRO A 170 -7.16 -17.23 -20.63
C PRO A 170 -6.66 -17.44 -19.20
N GLU A 171 -7.18 -18.40 -18.46
CA GLU A 171 -6.75 -18.80 -17.10
C GLU A 171 -5.27 -19.19 -17.00
N LYS A 172 -4.43 -18.69 -17.88
CA LYS A 172 -3.01 -18.97 -18.00
C LYS A 172 -2.18 -17.71 -17.76
N ILE A 173 -1.03 -17.95 -17.18
CA ILE A 173 0.04 -17.01 -16.85
C ILE A 173 0.26 -16.02 -18.01
N ALA A 174 0.09 -14.73 -17.73
CA ALA A 174 0.50 -13.70 -18.65
C ALA A 174 2.01 -13.44 -18.51
N VAL A 175 2.73 -13.51 -19.61
CA VAL A 175 4.17 -13.22 -19.69
C VAL A 175 4.34 -11.88 -20.38
N PHE A 176 4.98 -10.91 -19.71
CA PHE A 176 5.30 -9.62 -20.27
C PHE A 176 6.80 -9.45 -20.35
N LYS A 177 7.26 -8.94 -21.49
CA LYS A 177 8.64 -8.49 -21.65
C LYS A 177 8.70 -6.99 -21.39
N VAL A 178 9.62 -6.57 -20.56
CA VAL A 178 9.94 -5.16 -20.31
C VAL A 178 11.06 -4.82 -21.28
N GLU A 179 10.79 -3.91 -22.24
CA GLU A 179 11.79 -3.35 -23.13
C GLU A 179 12.48 -2.15 -22.47
#